data_9f7889249fa877a145a05fa432290632
#
_entry.id   9f7889249fa877a145a05fa432290632
#
_cell.length_a   1.000
_cell.length_b   1.000
_cell.length_c   1.000
_cell.angle_alpha   90.00
_cell.angle_beta   90.00
_cell.angle_gamma   90.00
#
_symmetry.space_group_name_H-M   'P 1'
#
loop_
_entity.id
_entity.type
_entity.pdbx_description
1 polymer ?
#
loop_
_entity_poly.entity_id
_entity_poly.type
_entity_poly.pdbx_seq_one_letter_code
_entity_poly.pdbx_strand_id
1 'polypeptide(L)'
;MSGPFGLPLPLLTDSYKASHFAVFPRAASATAYAEFRQPFNNDPDDHRIVFYGLQYIITTYVSKKWTEADVDMAAAFFSTHNAGFTEYPFPRALFLKFIRENDGYFPVRIYAMREGSVVYPHTPVMQISAEKEYAGLVTYLETVLLMTWYPSTVATLSRKARTRIHASYTRSVDTDHMWTLGSRMHDFGFRACTCVEQSMLGGASHLLSFSGTDTMSAAYYVQYVLNGGRAVATSVPATEHSVMTAYTSERQAVLRMIEEYGAGVFACVMDSYDYVRALEEVLPAVAHKQLEKGGVFVIRPDSGDQVEAVLQGLRAADAVFGSTLNSKGFKVLQGAGVIQGDGVSLESLESILDHVLKEGFSAECVGFGMGGGLLQKLDRDTMGMAVKLSSITYADGETRDIMKFPKQGSSKVSLPGTFAVHADDTQNGAPVAYRADYAPAHSEDLLQLVYDCGPVKGHSWDSFDVVRKRLDEQWDQFPKIARAVSDDLLDYQKLVHDQQEQRVINGTAFA
;
A
#
# COMPACT_ATOMS: atom_id res chain seq x y z
N MET A 1 15.11 -14.35 -22.06
CA MET A 1 13.88 -14.17 -21.28
C MET A 1 13.92 -12.77 -20.67
N SER A 2 12.98 -11.93 -21.05
CA SER A 2 12.97 -10.51 -20.68
C SER A 2 12.17 -10.23 -19.39
N GLY A 3 11.34 -11.16 -18.98
CA GLY A 3 10.53 -11.05 -17.76
C GLY A 3 11.28 -11.41 -16.49
N PRO A 4 10.78 -10.97 -15.31
CA PRO A 4 11.33 -11.33 -14.02
C PRO A 4 11.21 -12.84 -13.76
N PHE A 5 12.12 -13.38 -12.97
CA PHE A 5 12.18 -14.81 -12.62
C PHE A 5 12.31 -15.75 -13.83
N GLY A 6 12.74 -15.23 -14.98
CA GLY A 6 12.86 -15.99 -16.21
C GLY A 6 11.52 -16.34 -16.89
N LEU A 7 10.43 -15.66 -16.54
CA LEU A 7 9.14 -15.80 -17.19
C LEU A 7 9.09 -14.94 -18.47
N PRO A 8 8.59 -15.45 -19.61
CA PRO A 8 8.31 -14.62 -20.77
C PRO A 8 7.25 -13.56 -20.43
N LEU A 9 7.47 -12.30 -20.85
CA LEU A 9 6.54 -11.19 -20.57
C LEU A 9 5.10 -11.45 -21.06
N PRO A 10 4.85 -12.13 -22.20
CA PRO A 10 3.50 -12.48 -22.62
C PRO A 10 2.70 -13.35 -21.63
N LEU A 11 3.37 -14.02 -20.67
CA LEU A 11 2.71 -14.90 -19.70
C LEU A 11 2.39 -14.17 -18.36
N LEU A 12 2.71 -12.89 -18.23
CA LEU A 12 2.39 -12.10 -17.03
C LEU A 12 0.95 -11.59 -17.05
N THR A 13 0.00 -12.47 -17.34
CA THR A 13 -1.43 -12.18 -17.40
C THR A 13 -2.25 -13.46 -17.15
N ASP A 14 -3.56 -13.35 -17.02
CA ASP A 14 -4.46 -14.50 -16.97
C ASP A 14 -4.66 -15.09 -18.37
N SER A 15 -4.73 -16.42 -18.49
CA SER A 15 -4.80 -17.13 -19.77
C SER A 15 -5.89 -16.59 -20.71
N TYR A 16 -7.11 -16.33 -20.17
CA TYR A 16 -8.23 -15.87 -20.98
C TYR A 16 -7.98 -14.53 -21.67
N LYS A 17 -7.07 -13.70 -21.14
CA LYS A 17 -6.65 -12.45 -21.79
C LYS A 17 -6.00 -12.69 -23.16
N ALA A 18 -5.27 -13.80 -23.29
CA ALA A 18 -4.65 -14.18 -24.54
C ALA A 18 -5.66 -14.54 -25.64
N SER A 19 -6.87 -14.98 -25.28
CA SER A 19 -7.94 -15.31 -26.21
C SER A 19 -8.83 -14.13 -26.61
N HIS A 20 -8.80 -13.02 -25.87
CA HIS A 20 -9.68 -11.87 -26.10
C HIS A 20 -9.51 -11.25 -27.47
N PHE A 21 -8.29 -11.26 -28.05
CA PHE A 21 -8.05 -10.70 -29.39
C PHE A 21 -8.97 -11.26 -30.49
N ALA A 22 -9.40 -12.53 -30.35
CA ALA A 22 -10.23 -13.19 -31.33
C ALA A 22 -11.71 -12.79 -31.22
N VAL A 23 -12.15 -12.31 -30.06
CA VAL A 23 -13.56 -11.98 -29.77
C VAL A 23 -13.78 -10.49 -29.48
N PHE A 24 -12.71 -9.71 -29.28
CA PHE A 24 -12.83 -8.28 -29.12
C PHE A 24 -13.33 -7.62 -30.41
N PRO A 25 -14.31 -6.70 -30.36
CA PRO A 25 -14.82 -6.06 -31.56
C PRO A 25 -13.70 -5.27 -32.27
N ARG A 26 -13.84 -5.11 -33.60
CA ARG A 26 -12.92 -4.24 -34.35
C ARG A 26 -13.08 -2.81 -33.89
N ALA A 27 -12.03 -2.25 -33.31
CA ALA A 27 -12.04 -0.92 -32.73
C ALA A 27 -10.86 -0.09 -33.25
N ALA A 28 -11.09 1.21 -33.39
CA ALA A 28 -10.04 2.21 -33.62
C ALA A 28 -9.29 2.54 -32.34
N SER A 29 -9.98 2.53 -31.18
CA SER A 29 -9.38 2.69 -29.87
C SER A 29 -10.26 2.11 -28.77
N ALA A 30 -9.65 1.84 -27.60
CA ALA A 30 -10.35 1.44 -26.41
C ALA A 30 -9.67 2.06 -25.17
N THR A 31 -10.47 2.40 -24.16
CA THR A 31 -10.00 2.95 -22.89
C THR A 31 -10.56 2.16 -21.72
N ALA A 32 -9.69 1.87 -20.77
CA ALA A 32 -10.02 1.27 -19.47
C ALA A 32 -9.44 2.15 -18.35
N TYR A 33 -9.98 2.03 -17.15
CA TYR A 33 -9.48 2.73 -15.98
C TYR A 33 -9.42 1.83 -14.75
N ALA A 34 -8.60 2.21 -13.76
CA ALA A 34 -8.50 1.55 -12.47
C ALA A 34 -9.03 2.46 -11.36
N GLU A 35 -9.73 1.85 -10.40
CA GLU A 35 -10.31 2.51 -9.23
C GLU A 35 -10.23 1.62 -7.99
N PHE A 36 -10.24 2.23 -6.81
CA PHE A 36 -10.66 1.59 -5.57
C PHE A 36 -12.16 1.80 -5.38
N ARG A 37 -12.89 0.76 -4.95
CA ARG A 37 -14.36 0.81 -4.90
C ARG A 37 -14.92 1.11 -3.52
N GLN A 38 -14.10 0.96 -2.50
CA GLN A 38 -14.49 1.14 -1.12
C GLN A 38 -13.31 1.65 -0.29
N PRO A 39 -13.58 2.34 0.83
CA PRO A 39 -12.54 2.72 1.77
C PRO A 39 -11.95 1.48 2.44
N PHE A 40 -10.83 1.63 3.13
CA PHE A 40 -10.17 0.55 3.84
C PHE A 40 -11.14 -0.17 4.79
N ASN A 41 -11.37 -1.48 4.56
CA ASN A 41 -12.33 -2.31 5.30
C ASN A 41 -13.74 -1.71 5.42
N ASN A 42 -14.21 -0.97 4.40
CA ASN A 42 -15.49 -0.26 4.42
C ASN A 42 -15.65 0.70 5.61
N ASP A 43 -14.57 1.35 6.04
CA ASP A 43 -14.57 2.34 7.12
C ASP A 43 -15.58 3.47 6.79
N PRO A 44 -16.65 3.67 7.57
CA PRO A 44 -17.68 4.67 7.27
C PRO A 44 -17.23 6.10 7.60
N ASP A 45 -16.18 6.28 8.39
CA ASP A 45 -15.77 7.56 8.96
C ASP A 45 -14.55 8.17 8.27
N ASP A 46 -13.78 7.37 7.52
CA ASP A 46 -12.58 7.85 6.81
C ASP A 46 -12.39 7.09 5.49
N HIS A 47 -12.77 7.74 4.40
CA HIS A 47 -12.72 7.22 3.04
C HIS A 47 -11.39 7.45 2.32
N ARG A 48 -10.40 8.09 2.96
CA ARG A 48 -9.11 8.39 2.34
C ARG A 48 -8.31 7.11 2.07
N ILE A 49 -7.74 7.05 0.88
CA ILE A 49 -6.92 5.96 0.36
C ILE A 49 -5.59 6.55 -0.10
N VAL A 50 -4.49 5.88 0.19
CA VAL A 50 -3.15 6.26 -0.31
C VAL A 50 -2.87 5.49 -1.59
N PHE A 51 -2.65 6.19 -2.70
CA PHE A 51 -2.22 5.58 -3.96
C PHE A 51 -0.69 5.46 -3.99
N TYR A 52 -0.18 4.23 -4.11
CA TYR A 52 1.27 3.95 -4.08
C TYR A 52 1.62 2.61 -4.75
N GLY A 53 2.85 2.49 -5.27
CA GLY A 53 3.45 1.25 -5.80
C GLY A 53 3.39 1.11 -7.33
N LEU A 54 2.81 2.05 -8.06
CA LEU A 54 2.74 2.00 -9.52
C LEU A 54 4.12 2.16 -10.18
N GLN A 55 5.01 3.00 -9.62
CA GLN A 55 6.37 3.17 -10.12
C GLN A 55 7.08 1.82 -10.28
N TYR A 56 6.97 0.96 -9.25
CA TYR A 56 7.58 -0.37 -9.30
C TYR A 56 6.99 -1.21 -10.43
N ILE A 57 5.68 -1.24 -10.58
CA ILE A 57 4.98 -2.02 -11.61
C ILE A 57 5.39 -1.54 -13.01
N ILE A 58 5.36 -0.23 -13.26
CA ILE A 58 5.75 0.33 -14.55
C ILE A 58 7.22 0.02 -14.87
N THR A 59 8.14 0.23 -13.92
CA THR A 59 9.58 0.06 -14.18
C THR A 59 10.01 -1.40 -14.27
N THR A 60 9.38 -2.29 -13.50
CA THR A 60 9.77 -3.69 -13.41
C THR A 60 9.13 -4.56 -14.49
N TYR A 61 7.87 -4.27 -14.86
CA TYR A 61 7.10 -5.11 -15.76
C TYR A 61 6.74 -4.40 -17.07
N VAL A 62 6.07 -3.25 -17.01
CA VAL A 62 5.46 -2.62 -18.19
C VAL A 62 6.51 -2.02 -19.13
N SER A 63 7.57 -1.40 -18.59
CA SER A 63 8.65 -0.77 -19.37
C SER A 63 9.71 -1.76 -19.88
N LYS A 64 9.47 -3.06 -19.74
CA LYS A 64 10.36 -4.08 -20.31
C LYS A 64 10.03 -4.32 -21.78
N LYS A 65 11.07 -4.44 -22.60
CA LYS A 65 10.90 -4.81 -24.00
C LYS A 65 10.58 -6.29 -24.15
N TRP A 66 9.53 -6.59 -24.86
CA TRP A 66 9.22 -7.94 -25.30
C TRP A 66 10.13 -8.30 -26.47
N THR A 67 10.56 -9.55 -26.53
CA THR A 67 11.40 -10.07 -27.63
C THR A 67 10.65 -11.13 -28.41
N GLU A 68 11.05 -11.35 -29.66
CA GLU A 68 10.49 -12.45 -30.46
C GLU A 68 10.68 -13.80 -29.75
N ALA A 69 11.83 -13.99 -29.05
CA ALA A 69 12.09 -15.20 -28.27
C ALA A 69 11.10 -15.38 -27.12
N ASP A 70 10.67 -14.31 -26.43
CA ASP A 70 9.62 -14.39 -25.39
C ASP A 70 8.28 -14.82 -25.99
N VAL A 71 7.93 -14.30 -27.16
CA VAL A 71 6.69 -14.66 -27.87
C VAL A 71 6.75 -16.11 -28.35
N ASP A 72 7.89 -16.59 -28.83
CA ASP A 72 8.06 -17.98 -29.26
C ASP A 72 7.97 -18.95 -28.07
N MET A 73 8.58 -18.62 -26.94
CA MET A 73 8.43 -19.41 -25.71
C MET A 73 6.98 -19.43 -25.20
N ALA A 74 6.29 -18.30 -25.23
CA ALA A 74 4.89 -18.23 -24.88
C ALA A 74 4.02 -19.04 -25.84
N ALA A 75 4.27 -18.99 -27.16
CA ALA A 75 3.57 -19.81 -28.14
C ALA A 75 3.77 -21.32 -27.89
N ALA A 76 4.99 -21.74 -27.57
CA ALA A 76 5.29 -23.12 -27.20
C ALA A 76 4.52 -23.54 -25.93
N PHE A 77 4.43 -22.66 -24.91
CA PHE A 77 3.63 -22.91 -23.72
C PHE A 77 2.13 -23.04 -24.07
N PHE A 78 1.58 -22.14 -24.85
CA PHE A 78 0.18 -22.13 -25.25
C PHE A 78 -0.20 -23.32 -26.16
N SER A 79 0.75 -23.99 -26.80
CA SER A 79 0.48 -25.18 -27.63
C SER A 79 -0.16 -26.35 -26.87
N THR A 80 -0.06 -26.35 -25.54
CA THR A 80 -0.60 -27.42 -24.66
C THR A 80 -1.43 -26.88 -23.49
N HIS A 81 -1.78 -25.59 -23.50
CA HIS A 81 -2.41 -24.93 -22.33
C HIS A 81 -3.93 -25.07 -22.28
N ASN A 82 -4.57 -25.50 -23.34
CA ASN A 82 -6.03 -25.70 -23.35
C ASN A 82 -6.41 -27.05 -22.69
N ALA A 83 -7.69 -27.18 -22.36
CA ALA A 83 -8.23 -28.43 -21.80
C ALA A 83 -7.87 -29.63 -22.67
N GLY A 84 -7.42 -30.73 -22.08
CA GLY A 84 -6.92 -31.90 -22.77
C GLY A 84 -5.50 -31.71 -23.34
N PHE A 85 -4.77 -30.69 -22.89
CA PHE A 85 -3.40 -30.37 -23.34
C PHE A 85 -3.32 -30.06 -24.84
N THR A 86 -4.36 -29.43 -25.37
CA THR A 86 -4.44 -28.98 -26.75
C THR A 86 -4.03 -27.50 -26.87
N GLU A 87 -3.95 -26.99 -28.11
CA GLU A 87 -3.57 -25.61 -28.39
C GLU A 87 -4.58 -24.61 -27.81
N TYR A 88 -4.06 -23.60 -27.09
CA TYR A 88 -4.82 -22.46 -26.58
C TYR A 88 -4.66 -21.24 -27.50
N PRO A 89 -5.71 -20.45 -27.76
CA PRO A 89 -5.62 -19.24 -28.59
C PRO A 89 -4.56 -18.26 -28.07
N PHE A 90 -3.63 -17.89 -28.94
CA PHE A 90 -2.54 -16.98 -28.63
C PHE A 90 -2.25 -16.02 -29.78
N PRO A 91 -2.23 -14.69 -29.58
CA PRO A 91 -2.13 -13.70 -30.66
C PRO A 91 -0.67 -13.48 -31.11
N ARG A 92 0.05 -14.56 -31.44
CA ARG A 92 1.48 -14.54 -31.83
C ARG A 92 1.78 -13.50 -32.89
N ALA A 93 0.99 -13.48 -33.97
CA ALA A 93 1.21 -12.54 -35.08
C ALA A 93 1.07 -11.07 -34.64
N LEU A 94 0.09 -10.76 -33.80
CA LEU A 94 -0.12 -9.42 -33.28
C LEU A 94 1.03 -8.99 -32.33
N PHE A 95 1.55 -9.90 -31.53
CA PHE A 95 2.67 -9.61 -30.62
C PHE A 95 3.97 -9.41 -31.41
N LEU A 96 4.28 -10.23 -32.38
CA LEU A 96 5.43 -10.03 -33.27
C LEU A 96 5.31 -8.71 -34.05
N LYS A 97 4.10 -8.28 -34.38
CA LYS A 97 3.87 -7.01 -35.09
C LYS A 97 4.27 -5.83 -34.20
N PHE A 98 3.74 -5.71 -32.96
CA PHE A 98 4.11 -4.56 -32.13
C PHE A 98 5.59 -4.57 -31.72
N ILE A 99 6.21 -5.74 -31.55
CA ILE A 99 7.65 -5.83 -31.27
C ILE A 99 8.45 -5.11 -32.37
N ARG A 100 8.06 -5.27 -33.65
CA ARG A 100 8.73 -4.64 -34.78
C ARG A 100 8.37 -3.17 -34.97
N GLU A 101 7.10 -2.82 -34.74
CA GLU A 101 6.58 -1.47 -34.99
C GLU A 101 6.83 -0.54 -33.81
N ASN A 102 6.94 -1.07 -32.58
CA ASN A 102 7.03 -0.32 -31.31
C ASN A 102 8.27 -0.69 -30.49
N ASP A 103 9.35 -1.09 -31.13
CA ASP A 103 10.66 -1.40 -30.53
C ASP A 103 10.53 -2.35 -29.30
N GLY A 104 9.58 -3.29 -29.34
CA GLY A 104 9.31 -4.27 -28.28
C GLY A 104 8.51 -3.76 -27.10
N TYR A 105 8.15 -2.51 -27.04
CA TYR A 105 7.32 -1.99 -25.95
C TYR A 105 5.84 -2.29 -26.17
N PHE A 106 5.13 -2.59 -25.09
CA PHE A 106 3.71 -2.93 -25.15
C PHE A 106 2.88 -1.72 -25.61
N PRO A 107 1.97 -1.86 -26.61
CA PRO A 107 1.36 -0.74 -27.32
C PRO A 107 0.15 -0.15 -26.61
N VAL A 108 0.34 0.35 -25.40
CA VAL A 108 -0.68 1.07 -24.62
C VAL A 108 -0.14 2.41 -24.14
N ARG A 109 -1.04 3.32 -23.81
CA ARG A 109 -0.76 4.58 -23.11
C ARG A 109 -1.37 4.51 -21.73
N ILE A 110 -0.61 4.94 -20.70
CA ILE A 110 -1.07 4.91 -19.29
C ILE A 110 -0.89 6.29 -18.71
N TYR A 111 -2.01 6.85 -18.24
CA TYR A 111 -2.06 8.01 -17.35
C TYR A 111 -2.35 7.54 -15.93
N ALA A 112 -1.76 8.18 -14.94
CA ALA A 112 -1.95 7.79 -13.54
C ALA A 112 -1.83 8.97 -12.58
N MET A 113 -2.45 8.86 -11.42
CA MET A 113 -2.21 9.74 -10.28
C MET A 113 -0.75 9.62 -9.82
N ARG A 114 -0.21 10.68 -9.24
CA ARG A 114 1.12 10.63 -8.61
C ARG A 114 1.11 9.76 -7.37
N GLU A 115 2.18 9.00 -7.14
CA GLU A 115 2.33 8.24 -5.89
C GLU A 115 2.33 9.13 -4.65
N GLY A 116 1.77 8.63 -3.56
CA GLY A 116 1.53 9.40 -2.34
C GLY A 116 0.28 10.28 -2.38
N SER A 117 -0.44 10.32 -3.51
CA SER A 117 -1.73 11.02 -3.57
C SER A 117 -2.77 10.35 -2.69
N VAL A 118 -3.53 11.18 -1.98
CA VAL A 118 -4.73 10.77 -1.26
C VAL A 118 -5.92 10.83 -2.21
N VAL A 119 -6.60 9.70 -2.36
CA VAL A 119 -7.76 9.53 -3.24
C VAL A 119 -8.94 8.95 -2.47
N TYR A 120 -10.10 8.87 -3.12
CA TYR A 120 -11.34 8.35 -2.53
C TYR A 120 -11.89 7.20 -3.38
N PRO A 121 -12.80 6.38 -2.84
CA PRO A 121 -13.49 5.37 -3.65
C PRO A 121 -14.08 5.98 -4.93
N HIS A 122 -13.91 5.25 -6.03
CA HIS A 122 -14.33 5.65 -7.38
C HIS A 122 -13.51 6.79 -8.04
N THR A 123 -12.44 7.27 -7.43
CA THR A 123 -11.47 8.11 -8.17
C THR A 123 -10.73 7.24 -9.19
N PRO A 124 -10.71 7.56 -10.50
CA PRO A 124 -9.82 6.93 -11.46
C PRO A 124 -8.36 7.19 -11.09
N VAL A 125 -7.63 6.16 -10.67
CA VAL A 125 -6.22 6.29 -10.30
C VAL A 125 -5.26 5.99 -11.45
N MET A 126 -5.76 5.29 -12.47
CA MET A 126 -5.07 5.03 -13.73
C MET A 126 -6.08 5.01 -14.88
N GLN A 127 -5.68 5.49 -16.04
CA GLN A 127 -6.41 5.36 -17.30
C GLN A 127 -5.47 4.76 -18.35
N ILE A 128 -5.92 3.67 -18.98
CA ILE A 128 -5.16 2.89 -19.96
C ILE A 128 -5.88 3.00 -21.30
N SER A 129 -5.18 3.35 -22.36
CA SER A 129 -5.74 3.35 -23.72
C SER A 129 -4.87 2.57 -24.69
N ALA A 130 -5.51 1.98 -25.68
CA ALA A 130 -4.87 1.30 -26.81
C ALA A 130 -5.57 1.66 -28.10
N GLU A 131 -4.83 1.72 -29.21
CA GLU A 131 -5.31 2.19 -30.49
C GLU A 131 -5.16 1.11 -31.58
N LYS A 132 -5.93 1.27 -32.64
CA LYS A 132 -5.90 0.43 -33.84
C LYS A 132 -6.11 -1.05 -33.49
N GLU A 133 -5.41 -1.93 -34.15
CA GLU A 133 -5.45 -3.38 -33.91
C GLU A 133 -5.03 -3.81 -32.50
N TYR A 134 -4.43 -2.89 -31.75
CA TYR A 134 -4.03 -3.11 -30.34
C TYR A 134 -5.14 -2.76 -29.35
N ALA A 135 -6.26 -2.18 -29.80
CA ALA A 135 -7.38 -1.80 -28.92
C ALA A 135 -7.87 -2.97 -28.04
N GLY A 136 -7.89 -4.19 -28.55
CA GLY A 136 -8.23 -5.40 -27.82
C GLY A 136 -7.23 -5.81 -26.73
N LEU A 137 -6.05 -5.19 -26.68
CA LEU A 137 -5.01 -5.43 -25.67
C LEU A 137 -5.11 -4.45 -24.48
N VAL A 138 -6.06 -3.52 -24.47
CA VAL A 138 -6.18 -2.46 -23.43
C VAL A 138 -6.23 -3.01 -22.02
N THR A 139 -6.79 -4.21 -21.83
CA THR A 139 -6.86 -4.88 -20.51
C THR A 139 -5.85 -6.01 -20.35
N TYR A 140 -4.91 -6.21 -21.30
CA TYR A 140 -3.95 -7.31 -21.22
C TYR A 140 -3.03 -7.20 -19.99
N LEU A 141 -2.60 -5.98 -19.67
CA LEU A 141 -1.73 -5.69 -18.52
C LEU A 141 -2.49 -5.52 -17.20
N GLU A 142 -3.83 -5.71 -17.18
CA GLU A 142 -4.64 -5.58 -15.97
C GLU A 142 -4.07 -6.34 -14.79
N THR A 143 -3.62 -7.58 -15.01
CA THR A 143 -3.11 -8.47 -13.96
C THR A 143 -1.94 -7.84 -13.21
N VAL A 144 -0.94 -7.30 -13.91
CA VAL A 144 0.22 -6.66 -13.28
C VAL A 144 -0.09 -5.26 -12.76
N LEU A 145 -0.92 -4.48 -13.46
CA LEU A 145 -1.32 -3.13 -13.00
C LEU A 145 -2.14 -3.20 -11.71
N LEU A 146 -3.00 -4.22 -11.58
CA LEU A 146 -3.77 -4.43 -10.35
C LEU A 146 -2.91 -4.73 -9.14
N MET A 147 -1.68 -5.25 -9.28
CA MET A 147 -0.78 -5.50 -8.15
C MET A 147 -0.51 -4.23 -7.31
N THR A 148 -0.78 -3.04 -7.86
CA THR A 148 -0.75 -1.76 -7.13
C THR A 148 -1.72 -1.73 -5.94
N TRP A 149 -2.74 -2.62 -5.90
CA TRP A 149 -3.64 -2.74 -4.76
C TRP A 149 -2.90 -3.00 -3.45
N TYR A 150 -1.87 -3.87 -3.48
CA TYR A 150 -1.17 -4.30 -2.28
C TYR A 150 -0.38 -3.16 -1.61
N PRO A 151 0.57 -2.49 -2.27
CA PRO A 151 1.30 -1.38 -1.68
C PRO A 151 0.38 -0.22 -1.28
N SER A 152 -0.67 0.07 -2.04
CA SER A 152 -1.66 1.10 -1.67
C SER A 152 -2.43 0.74 -0.41
N THR A 153 -2.78 -0.54 -0.23
CA THR A 153 -3.51 -1.01 0.97
C THR A 153 -2.62 -0.93 2.21
N VAL A 154 -1.35 -1.36 2.11
CA VAL A 154 -0.38 -1.25 3.23
C VAL A 154 -0.12 0.22 3.58
N ALA A 155 0.06 1.10 2.58
CA ALA A 155 0.27 2.53 2.80
C ALA A 155 -0.93 3.17 3.52
N THR A 156 -2.15 2.81 3.12
CA THR A 156 -3.40 3.29 3.74
C THR A 156 -3.51 2.80 5.19
N LEU A 157 -3.26 1.52 5.45
CA LEU A 157 -3.26 0.94 6.81
C LEU A 157 -2.24 1.67 7.71
N SER A 158 -1.01 1.84 7.24
CA SER A 158 0.04 2.52 7.99
C SER A 158 -0.32 3.98 8.28
N ARG A 159 -0.94 4.67 7.33
CA ARG A 159 -1.38 6.06 7.54
C ARG A 159 -2.53 6.17 8.55
N LYS A 160 -3.49 5.25 8.51
CA LYS A 160 -4.55 5.15 9.52
C LYS A 160 -3.99 4.87 10.92
N ALA A 161 -3.02 3.95 11.04
CA ALA A 161 -2.33 3.68 12.29
C ALA A 161 -1.62 4.94 12.83
N ARG A 162 -0.88 5.66 11.95
CA ARG A 162 -0.25 6.93 12.32
C ARG A 162 -1.27 7.96 12.85
N THR A 163 -2.43 8.05 12.22
CA THR A 163 -3.49 8.98 12.65
C THR A 163 -3.99 8.65 14.05
N ARG A 164 -4.18 7.35 14.37
CA ARG A 164 -4.61 6.91 15.72
C ARG A 164 -3.54 7.17 16.77
N ILE A 165 -2.27 6.86 16.48
CA ILE A 165 -1.16 7.17 17.40
C ILE A 165 -1.02 8.69 17.57
N HIS A 166 -1.12 9.48 16.52
CA HIS A 166 -1.05 10.93 16.57
C HIS A 166 -2.14 11.55 17.46
N ALA A 167 -3.35 11.01 17.45
CA ALA A 167 -4.42 11.46 18.34
C ALA A 167 -4.06 11.30 19.83
N SER A 168 -3.46 10.17 20.21
CA SER A 168 -2.98 9.92 21.58
C SER A 168 -1.75 10.78 21.91
N TYR A 169 -0.85 10.99 20.96
CA TYR A 169 0.29 11.88 21.08
C TYR A 169 -0.12 13.33 21.34
N THR A 170 -1.09 13.83 20.59
CA THR A 170 -1.64 15.19 20.79
C THR A 170 -2.18 15.39 22.20
N ARG A 171 -2.75 14.35 22.80
CA ARG A 171 -3.31 14.39 24.18
C ARG A 171 -2.23 14.32 25.27
N SER A 172 -1.13 13.60 25.05
CA SER A 172 -0.25 13.17 26.14
C SER A 172 1.25 13.48 25.97
N VAL A 173 1.71 13.88 24.78
CA VAL A 173 3.14 14.10 24.49
C VAL A 173 3.41 15.60 24.35
N ASP A 174 4.51 16.07 24.93
CA ASP A 174 4.95 17.47 24.81
C ASP A 174 5.31 17.82 23.34
N THR A 175 5.11 19.09 22.98
CA THR A 175 5.24 19.54 21.59
C THR A 175 6.64 19.31 21.02
N ASP A 176 7.67 19.48 21.83
CA ASP A 176 9.08 19.28 21.47
C ASP A 176 9.45 17.79 21.31
N HIS A 177 8.62 16.85 21.78
CA HIS A 177 8.78 15.41 21.65
C HIS A 177 7.93 14.79 20.52
N MET A 178 7.08 15.57 19.83
CA MET A 178 6.20 15.07 18.77
C MET A 178 6.96 14.38 17.61
N TRP A 179 8.23 14.71 17.39
CA TRP A 179 9.08 14.10 16.38
C TRP A 179 9.26 12.58 16.58
N THR A 180 9.11 12.08 17.82
CA THR A 180 9.25 10.65 18.13
C THR A 180 8.13 9.79 17.55
N LEU A 181 7.02 10.39 17.13
CA LEU A 181 5.88 9.71 16.51
C LEU A 181 6.30 8.82 15.32
N GLY A 182 7.27 9.27 14.52
CA GLY A 182 7.75 8.54 13.35
C GLY A 182 8.34 7.16 13.69
N SER A 183 8.80 6.94 14.91
CA SER A 183 9.38 5.67 15.37
C SER A 183 8.42 4.85 16.25
N ARG A 184 7.15 5.19 16.33
CA ARG A 184 6.22 4.50 17.26
C ARG A 184 5.58 3.24 16.69
N MET A 185 5.66 2.99 15.39
CA MET A 185 5.24 1.72 14.80
C MET A 185 6.32 1.19 13.87
N HIS A 186 6.72 -0.06 14.10
CA HIS A 186 7.72 -0.79 13.34
C HIS A 186 7.08 -1.86 12.47
N ASP A 187 7.60 -2.05 11.26
CA ASP A 187 7.29 -3.19 10.42
C ASP A 187 8.07 -4.42 10.89
N PHE A 188 7.34 -5.42 11.41
CA PHE A 188 7.84 -6.75 11.80
C PHE A 188 7.37 -7.85 10.84
N GLY A 189 6.89 -7.47 9.64
CA GLY A 189 6.13 -8.34 8.76
C GLY A 189 6.93 -9.19 7.78
N PHE A 190 8.25 -9.03 7.65
CA PHE A 190 9.01 -9.73 6.61
C PHE A 190 8.76 -11.24 6.60
N ARG A 191 8.85 -11.88 7.77
CA ARG A 191 8.64 -13.35 7.91
C ARG A 191 7.23 -13.81 7.57
N ALA A 192 6.24 -12.92 7.56
CA ALA A 192 4.85 -13.23 7.19
C ALA A 192 4.58 -13.08 5.68
N CYS A 193 5.49 -12.47 4.91
CA CYS A 193 5.34 -12.30 3.48
C CYS A 193 5.53 -13.62 2.73
N THR A 194 4.84 -13.76 1.60
CA THR A 194 4.92 -14.94 0.72
C THR A 194 6.15 -14.93 -0.19
N CYS A 195 6.76 -13.76 -0.40
CA CYS A 195 7.97 -13.58 -1.20
C CYS A 195 8.73 -12.31 -0.78
N VAL A 196 10.00 -12.20 -1.19
CA VAL A 196 10.84 -11.03 -0.90
C VAL A 196 10.27 -9.75 -1.52
N GLU A 197 9.71 -9.84 -2.73
CA GLU A 197 9.07 -8.71 -3.41
C GLU A 197 7.92 -8.12 -2.59
N GLN A 198 7.09 -8.97 -2.00
CA GLN A 198 6.01 -8.54 -1.11
C GLN A 198 6.55 -7.79 0.11
N SER A 199 7.61 -8.29 0.76
CA SER A 199 8.23 -7.63 1.91
C SER A 199 8.82 -6.26 1.54
N MET A 200 9.43 -6.17 0.37
CA MET A 200 10.03 -4.94 -0.14
C MET A 200 8.97 -3.87 -0.42
N LEU A 201 7.91 -4.22 -1.15
CA LEU A 201 6.83 -3.30 -1.52
C LEU A 201 5.98 -2.89 -0.33
N GLY A 202 5.59 -3.85 0.50
CA GLY A 202 4.79 -3.58 1.70
C GLY A 202 5.56 -2.76 2.73
N GLY A 203 6.81 -3.12 3.01
CA GLY A 203 7.64 -2.34 3.92
C GLY A 203 7.93 -0.93 3.41
N ALA A 204 8.15 -0.74 2.09
CA ALA A 204 8.28 0.59 1.50
C ALA A 204 6.99 1.42 1.68
N SER A 205 5.83 0.79 1.54
CA SER A 205 4.52 1.44 1.77
C SER A 205 4.36 1.90 3.22
N HIS A 206 4.81 1.08 4.19
CA HIS A 206 4.82 1.44 5.61
C HIS A 206 5.72 2.65 5.87
N LEU A 207 6.89 2.71 5.25
CA LEU A 207 7.84 3.80 5.40
C LEU A 207 7.34 5.16 4.89
N LEU A 208 6.24 5.22 4.16
CA LEU A 208 5.56 6.50 3.86
C LEU A 208 5.01 7.19 5.11
N SER A 209 4.69 6.44 6.15
CA SER A 209 4.07 6.96 7.37
C SER A 209 4.98 6.89 8.59
N PHE A 210 5.92 5.96 8.64
CA PHE A 210 6.81 5.74 9.78
C PHE A 210 8.27 5.61 9.33
N SER A 211 9.20 5.59 10.29
CA SER A 211 10.62 5.29 10.05
C SER A 211 11.03 3.94 10.65
N GLY A 212 10.23 3.35 11.55
CA GLY A 212 10.54 2.10 12.23
C GLY A 212 10.33 0.88 11.33
N THR A 213 11.36 0.04 11.14
CA THR A 213 11.23 -1.21 10.40
C THR A 213 12.38 -2.17 10.70
N ASP A 214 12.05 -3.47 10.82
CA ASP A 214 13.02 -4.56 10.82
C ASP A 214 13.08 -5.27 9.44
N THR A 215 12.26 -4.83 8.47
CA THR A 215 12.24 -5.36 7.11
C THR A 215 13.35 -4.73 6.27
N MET A 216 14.55 -5.31 6.32
CA MET A 216 15.75 -4.77 5.67
C MET A 216 15.63 -4.67 4.15
N SER A 217 14.87 -5.57 3.50
CA SER A 217 14.61 -5.51 2.06
C SER A 217 13.94 -4.19 1.66
N ALA A 218 12.96 -3.73 2.45
CA ALA A 218 12.28 -2.46 2.23
C ALA A 218 13.17 -1.26 2.58
N ALA A 219 13.86 -1.30 3.72
CA ALA A 219 14.76 -0.23 4.14
C ALA A 219 15.83 0.06 3.08
N TYR A 220 16.47 -1.00 2.56
CA TYR A 220 17.47 -0.89 1.51
C TYR A 220 16.87 -0.37 0.20
N TYR A 221 15.72 -0.93 -0.24
CA TYR A 221 15.03 -0.53 -1.46
C TYR A 221 14.67 0.95 -1.44
N VAL A 222 14.05 1.41 -0.35
CA VAL A 222 13.67 2.82 -0.22
C VAL A 222 14.92 3.72 -0.25
N GLN A 223 15.93 3.42 0.54
CA GLN A 223 17.12 4.27 0.63
C GLN A 223 17.86 4.38 -0.69
N TYR A 224 18.17 3.25 -1.34
CA TYR A 224 19.10 3.24 -2.48
C TYR A 224 18.42 3.28 -3.83
N VAL A 225 17.18 2.79 -3.95
CA VAL A 225 16.47 2.75 -5.23
C VAL A 225 15.50 3.94 -5.38
N LEU A 226 14.78 4.28 -4.30
CA LEU A 226 13.73 5.31 -4.38
C LEU A 226 14.16 6.69 -3.86
N ASN A 227 15.26 6.78 -3.08
CA ASN A 227 15.62 8.02 -2.36
C ASN A 227 17.08 8.46 -2.55
N GLY A 228 17.77 7.96 -3.55
CA GLY A 228 19.12 8.42 -3.93
C GLY A 228 20.16 8.27 -2.82
N GLY A 229 20.06 7.23 -1.98
CA GLY A 229 20.99 6.92 -0.89
C GLY A 229 20.65 7.58 0.46
N ARG A 230 19.64 8.47 0.51
CA ARG A 230 19.22 9.11 1.77
C ARG A 230 18.44 8.13 2.64
N ALA A 231 18.87 7.98 3.90
CA ALA A 231 18.25 7.09 4.88
C ALA A 231 16.84 7.56 5.24
N VAL A 232 15.91 6.62 5.35
CA VAL A 232 14.49 6.85 5.72
C VAL A 232 14.08 5.95 6.88
N ALA A 233 14.71 4.78 6.99
CA ALA A 233 14.33 3.71 7.89
C ALA A 233 15.33 3.55 9.04
N THR A 234 14.81 3.21 10.21
CA THR A 234 15.60 2.91 11.42
C THR A 234 15.07 1.69 12.14
N SER A 235 15.95 0.99 12.85
CA SER A 235 15.64 -0.06 13.81
C SER A 235 16.58 0.05 15.02
N VAL A 236 16.39 -0.80 16.02
CA VAL A 236 17.22 -0.90 17.21
C VAL A 236 17.67 -2.33 17.43
N PRO A 237 18.85 -2.57 18.03
CA PRO A 237 19.24 -3.90 18.48
C PRO A 237 18.17 -4.52 19.38
N ALA A 238 17.76 -5.77 19.10
CA ALA A 238 16.72 -6.43 19.83
C ALA A 238 17.01 -7.94 20.00
N THR A 239 16.47 -8.54 21.06
CA THR A 239 16.47 -9.99 21.21
C THR A 239 15.24 -10.64 20.62
N GLU A 240 15.34 -11.92 20.33
CA GLU A 240 14.24 -12.86 20.15
C GLU A 240 14.34 -13.99 21.17
N HIS A 241 13.34 -14.87 21.25
CA HIS A 241 13.31 -15.97 22.21
C HIS A 241 14.53 -16.91 22.08
N SER A 242 15.04 -17.15 20.86
CA SER A 242 16.21 -17.98 20.63
C SER A 242 17.46 -17.45 21.32
N VAL A 243 17.63 -16.12 21.39
CA VAL A 243 18.71 -15.47 22.11
C VAL A 243 18.52 -15.65 23.61
N MET A 244 17.32 -15.37 24.13
CA MET A 244 17.04 -15.45 25.56
C MET A 244 17.21 -16.87 26.09
N THR A 245 16.71 -17.88 25.36
CA THR A 245 16.75 -19.29 25.75
C THR A 245 18.14 -19.94 25.52
N ALA A 246 19.01 -19.32 24.72
CA ALA A 246 20.39 -19.81 24.54
C ALA A 246 21.27 -19.58 25.78
N TYR A 247 20.90 -18.66 26.65
CA TYR A 247 21.60 -18.42 27.92
C TYR A 247 21.03 -19.31 29.03
N THR A 248 21.81 -19.54 30.09
CA THR A 248 21.35 -20.32 31.25
C THR A 248 20.30 -19.57 32.09
N SER A 249 20.16 -18.26 31.91
CA SER A 249 19.09 -17.44 32.49
C SER A 249 18.80 -16.21 31.65
N GLU A 250 17.56 -15.72 31.66
CA GLU A 250 17.18 -14.44 31.03
C GLU A 250 18.03 -13.27 31.53
N ARG A 251 18.35 -13.25 32.83
CA ARG A 251 19.21 -12.23 33.42
C ARG A 251 20.56 -12.14 32.72
N GLN A 252 21.19 -13.27 32.38
CA GLN A 252 22.48 -13.26 31.67
C GLN A 252 22.33 -12.69 30.25
N ALA A 253 21.27 -13.07 29.54
CA ALA A 253 20.99 -12.55 28.21
C ALA A 253 20.80 -11.02 28.24
N VAL A 254 19.97 -10.53 29.18
CA VAL A 254 19.72 -9.08 29.36
C VAL A 254 21.01 -8.33 29.74
N LEU A 255 21.81 -8.87 30.67
CA LEU A 255 23.09 -8.27 31.03
C LEU A 255 24.04 -8.15 29.82
N ARG A 256 24.05 -9.14 28.94
CA ARG A 256 24.85 -9.10 27.73
C ARG A 256 24.34 -8.02 26.76
N MET A 257 23.03 -7.86 26.61
CA MET A 257 22.45 -6.79 25.82
C MET A 257 22.81 -5.40 26.36
N ILE A 258 22.74 -5.22 27.67
CA ILE A 258 23.15 -3.96 28.33
C ILE A 258 24.64 -3.69 28.13
N GLU A 259 25.46 -4.70 28.21
CA GLU A 259 26.94 -4.57 28.02
C GLU A 259 27.26 -4.05 26.63
N GLU A 260 26.65 -4.61 25.60
CA GLU A 260 26.88 -4.28 24.20
C GLU A 260 26.15 -3.00 23.74
N TYR A 261 24.87 -2.84 24.12
CA TYR A 261 23.99 -1.82 23.53
C TYR A 261 23.40 -0.83 24.55
N GLY A 262 23.71 -0.97 25.83
CA GLY A 262 23.08 -0.22 26.92
C GLY A 262 23.25 1.30 26.86
N ALA A 263 24.21 1.82 26.10
CA ALA A 263 24.39 3.26 25.87
C ALA A 263 23.43 3.84 24.81
N GLY A 264 22.78 2.99 24.01
CA GLY A 264 21.81 3.37 23.01
C GLY A 264 20.40 2.87 23.36
N VAL A 265 19.54 2.78 22.35
CA VAL A 265 18.21 2.16 22.47
C VAL A 265 18.32 0.70 22.08
N PHE A 266 17.80 -0.21 22.89
CA PHE A 266 17.71 -1.63 22.58
C PHE A 266 16.47 -2.25 23.20
N ALA A 267 15.99 -3.38 22.65
CA ALA A 267 14.80 -4.09 23.12
C ALA A 267 15.14 -5.52 23.56
N CYS A 268 14.52 -5.96 24.66
CA CYS A 268 14.59 -7.35 25.10
C CYS A 268 13.18 -7.95 25.20
N VAL A 269 13.00 -9.13 24.58
CA VAL A 269 11.82 -9.95 24.84
C VAL A 269 11.94 -10.54 26.27
N MET A 270 10.88 -10.40 27.07
CA MET A 270 10.95 -10.68 28.51
C MET A 270 9.93 -11.75 28.96
N ASP A 271 9.34 -12.48 28.03
CA ASP A 271 8.32 -13.51 28.28
C ASP A 271 8.72 -14.91 27.78
N SER A 272 10.03 -15.17 27.73
CA SER A 272 10.51 -16.48 27.28
C SER A 272 10.07 -17.61 28.21
N TYR A 273 9.82 -17.30 29.50
CA TYR A 273 9.36 -18.27 30.51
C TYR A 273 8.16 -17.74 31.31
N ASP A 274 8.31 -16.62 32.02
CA ASP A 274 7.28 -15.99 32.85
C ASP A 274 7.50 -14.49 32.86
N TYR A 275 6.62 -13.76 32.16
CA TYR A 275 6.74 -12.33 31.98
C TYR A 275 6.70 -11.56 33.31
N VAL A 276 5.76 -11.93 34.21
CA VAL A 276 5.62 -11.25 35.50
C VAL A 276 6.87 -11.41 36.36
N ARG A 277 7.38 -12.63 36.44
CA ARG A 277 8.61 -12.90 37.18
C ARG A 277 9.84 -12.21 36.55
N ALA A 278 9.92 -12.13 35.21
CA ALA A 278 10.98 -11.40 34.56
C ALA A 278 10.95 -9.90 34.90
N LEU A 279 9.76 -9.31 34.98
CA LEU A 279 9.59 -7.91 35.43
C LEU A 279 9.91 -7.71 36.91
N GLU A 280 9.60 -8.66 37.78
CA GLU A 280 9.80 -8.58 39.23
C GLU A 280 11.23 -8.95 39.67
N GLU A 281 11.87 -9.93 39.01
CA GLU A 281 13.16 -10.48 39.43
C GLU A 281 14.32 -10.06 38.51
N VAL A 282 14.14 -10.08 37.17
CA VAL A 282 15.22 -9.81 36.22
C VAL A 282 15.41 -8.31 36.04
N LEU A 283 14.34 -7.57 35.79
CA LEU A 283 14.42 -6.13 35.50
C LEU A 283 15.08 -5.32 36.63
N PRO A 284 14.70 -5.46 37.91
CA PRO A 284 15.38 -4.77 39.02
C PRO A 284 16.83 -5.19 39.16
N ALA A 285 17.16 -6.47 38.95
CA ALA A 285 18.50 -7.01 39.10
C ALA A 285 19.51 -6.48 38.05
N VAL A 286 19.04 -5.95 36.93
CA VAL A 286 19.88 -5.39 35.85
C VAL A 286 19.85 -3.86 35.78
N ALA A 287 18.90 -3.23 36.47
CA ALA A 287 18.61 -1.80 36.35
C ALA A 287 19.82 -0.90 36.63
N HIS A 288 20.57 -1.20 37.68
CA HIS A 288 21.77 -0.41 38.03
C HIS A 288 22.76 -0.31 36.88
N LYS A 289 23.05 -1.45 36.20
CA LYS A 289 23.95 -1.45 35.04
C LYS A 289 23.38 -0.66 33.86
N GLN A 290 22.06 -0.74 33.61
CA GLN A 290 21.43 0.03 32.56
C GLN A 290 21.49 1.54 32.83
N LEU A 291 21.23 1.95 34.07
CA LEU A 291 21.34 3.36 34.49
C LEU A 291 22.78 3.91 34.34
N GLU A 292 23.78 3.09 34.65
CA GLU A 292 25.20 3.45 34.41
C GLU A 292 25.50 3.67 32.93
N LYS A 293 24.89 2.91 32.02
CA LYS A 293 25.05 3.03 30.57
C LYS A 293 24.33 4.24 29.99
N GLY A 294 23.20 4.65 30.56
CA GLY A 294 22.47 5.88 30.24
C GLY A 294 21.60 5.85 28.98
N GLY A 295 21.44 4.69 28.31
CA GLY A 295 20.54 4.54 27.15
C GLY A 295 19.13 4.10 27.55
N VAL A 296 18.35 3.60 26.59
CA VAL A 296 16.94 3.25 26.75
C VAL A 296 16.75 1.74 26.61
N PHE A 297 16.21 1.12 27.68
CA PHE A 297 15.82 -0.29 27.71
C PHE A 297 14.35 -0.43 27.32
N VAL A 298 14.06 -1.10 26.19
CA VAL A 298 12.70 -1.34 25.72
C VAL A 298 12.27 -2.76 26.11
N ILE A 299 11.27 -2.85 26.96
CA ILE A 299 10.66 -4.10 27.40
C ILE A 299 9.71 -4.57 26.30
N ARG A 300 9.83 -5.84 25.88
CA ARG A 300 8.99 -6.45 24.85
C ARG A 300 8.22 -7.65 25.41
N PRO A 301 6.93 -7.52 25.73
CA PRO A 301 6.02 -8.66 25.81
C PRO A 301 5.72 -9.19 24.39
N ASP A 302 5.63 -10.51 24.23
CA ASP A 302 5.35 -11.18 22.95
C ASP A 302 4.19 -12.19 23.08
N SER A 303 3.49 -12.21 24.22
CA SER A 303 2.40 -13.14 24.55
C SER A 303 1.40 -12.52 25.54
N GLY A 304 0.23 -13.17 25.71
CA GLY A 304 -0.80 -12.79 26.66
C GLY A 304 -1.77 -11.71 26.16
N ASP A 305 -2.53 -11.13 27.10
CA ASP A 305 -3.39 -9.98 26.78
C ASP A 305 -2.56 -8.74 26.52
N GLN A 306 -2.74 -8.12 25.35
CA GLN A 306 -1.89 -7.04 24.87
C GLN A 306 -1.94 -5.79 25.76
N VAL A 307 -3.12 -5.44 26.24
CA VAL A 307 -3.31 -4.26 27.12
C VAL A 307 -2.64 -4.50 28.46
N GLU A 308 -2.94 -5.63 29.10
CA GLU A 308 -2.40 -5.94 30.41
C GLU A 308 -0.88 -6.11 30.39
N ALA A 309 -0.33 -6.80 29.36
CA ALA A 309 1.11 -6.97 29.23
C ALA A 309 1.87 -5.64 29.06
N VAL A 310 1.32 -4.70 28.28
CA VAL A 310 1.89 -3.34 28.14
C VAL A 310 1.82 -2.59 29.47
N LEU A 311 0.69 -2.62 30.17
CA LEU A 311 0.52 -1.93 31.44
C LEU A 311 1.44 -2.50 32.53
N GLN A 312 1.60 -3.82 32.59
CA GLN A 312 2.55 -4.47 33.52
C GLN A 312 3.98 -4.01 33.23
N GLY A 313 4.40 -3.98 31.95
CA GLY A 313 5.71 -3.47 31.54
C GLY A 313 5.94 -2.01 31.93
N LEU A 314 4.94 -1.13 31.71
CA LEU A 314 5.03 0.28 32.08
C LEU A 314 5.13 0.48 33.59
N ARG A 315 4.30 -0.21 34.40
CA ARG A 315 4.33 -0.16 35.87
C ARG A 315 5.67 -0.65 36.42
N ALA A 316 6.19 -1.76 35.88
CA ALA A 316 7.48 -2.29 36.29
C ALA A 316 8.63 -1.34 35.92
N ALA A 317 8.62 -0.76 34.73
CA ALA A 317 9.60 0.23 34.30
C ALA A 317 9.55 1.49 35.18
N ASP A 318 8.38 2.00 35.50
CA ASP A 318 8.19 3.15 36.42
C ASP A 318 8.75 2.85 37.82
N ALA A 319 8.45 1.67 38.37
CA ALA A 319 8.94 1.24 39.68
C ALA A 319 10.48 1.11 39.74
N VAL A 320 11.12 0.70 38.62
CA VAL A 320 12.54 0.39 38.57
C VAL A 320 13.40 1.56 38.08
N PHE A 321 12.97 2.28 37.06
CA PHE A 321 13.73 3.38 36.43
C PHE A 321 13.16 4.76 36.79
N GLY A 322 11.91 4.81 37.25
CA GLY A 322 11.21 6.04 37.55
C GLY A 322 10.60 6.72 36.33
N SER A 323 9.84 7.76 36.58
CA SER A 323 9.26 8.63 35.56
C SER A 323 9.22 10.08 36.00
N THR A 324 9.05 10.99 35.04
CA THR A 324 8.77 12.41 35.30
C THR A 324 7.44 12.79 34.67
N LEU A 325 6.74 13.76 35.28
CA LEU A 325 5.53 14.31 34.67
C LEU A 325 5.91 15.34 33.60
N ASN A 326 5.35 15.20 32.43
CA ASN A 326 5.47 16.17 31.35
C ASN A 326 4.51 17.38 31.57
N SER A 327 4.54 18.36 30.66
CA SER A 327 3.73 19.58 30.79
C SER A 327 2.21 19.32 30.71
N LYS A 328 1.81 18.16 30.18
CA LYS A 328 0.41 17.71 30.08
C LYS A 328 -0.04 16.83 31.26
N GLY A 329 0.84 16.59 32.24
CA GLY A 329 0.56 15.81 33.43
C GLY A 329 0.65 14.30 33.26
N PHE A 330 1.24 13.79 32.17
CA PHE A 330 1.46 12.38 31.93
C PHE A 330 2.88 11.96 32.34
N LYS A 331 3.02 10.73 32.85
CA LYS A 331 4.29 10.12 33.19
C LYS A 331 5.09 9.79 31.92
N VAL A 332 6.33 10.22 31.87
CA VAL A 332 7.34 9.83 30.86
C VAL A 332 8.41 9.01 31.55
N LEU A 333 8.59 7.75 31.13
CA LEU A 333 9.56 6.84 31.71
C LEU A 333 10.99 7.34 31.50
N GLN A 334 11.86 7.11 32.49
CA GLN A 334 13.26 7.49 32.44
C GLN A 334 14.10 6.32 31.93
N GLY A 335 14.73 6.46 30.76
CA GLY A 335 15.62 5.43 30.19
C GLY A 335 14.97 4.08 29.91
N ALA A 336 13.62 4.03 29.82
CA ALA A 336 12.89 2.82 29.55
C ALA A 336 11.68 3.08 28.67
N GLY A 337 11.13 2.01 28.05
CA GLY A 337 9.89 2.02 27.28
C GLY A 337 9.36 0.61 27.11
N VAL A 338 8.19 0.49 26.47
CA VAL A 338 7.57 -0.80 26.15
C VAL A 338 7.26 -0.86 24.66
N ILE A 339 7.48 -2.00 24.01
CA ILE A 339 7.06 -2.24 22.62
C ILE A 339 6.17 -3.48 22.56
N GLN A 340 4.93 -3.32 22.11
CA GLN A 340 4.02 -4.45 21.84
C GLN A 340 4.20 -4.92 20.40
N GLY A 341 4.58 -6.19 20.22
CA GLY A 341 4.91 -6.74 18.90
C GLY A 341 4.02 -7.91 18.44
N ASP A 342 3.20 -8.49 19.33
CA ASP A 342 2.34 -9.62 19.00
C ASP A 342 0.90 -9.20 18.71
N GLY A 343 0.34 -9.70 17.61
CA GLY A 343 -1.08 -9.59 17.27
C GLY A 343 -1.61 -8.15 17.05
N VAL A 344 -0.75 -7.15 16.86
CA VAL A 344 -1.15 -5.74 16.74
C VAL A 344 -2.01 -5.51 15.49
N SER A 345 -3.16 -4.84 15.69
CA SER A 345 -4.10 -4.35 14.67
C SER A 345 -4.43 -2.88 14.92
N LEU A 346 -5.20 -2.25 14.04
CA LEU A 346 -5.68 -0.86 14.28
C LEU A 346 -6.48 -0.75 15.56
N GLU A 347 -7.34 -1.74 15.83
CA GLU A 347 -8.24 -1.77 17.00
C GLU A 347 -7.46 -2.00 18.29
N SER A 348 -6.53 -2.97 18.30
CA SER A 348 -5.73 -3.24 19.49
C SER A 348 -4.76 -2.11 19.82
N LEU A 349 -4.18 -1.46 18.80
CA LEU A 349 -3.33 -0.28 18.95
C LEU A 349 -4.07 0.86 19.68
N GLU A 350 -5.29 1.16 19.23
CA GLU A 350 -6.14 2.20 19.85
C GLU A 350 -6.51 1.83 21.28
N SER A 351 -6.95 0.59 21.50
CA SER A 351 -7.29 0.08 22.83
C SER A 351 -6.10 0.17 23.82
N ILE A 352 -4.90 -0.24 23.37
CA ILE A 352 -3.70 -0.16 24.20
C ILE A 352 -3.40 1.30 24.58
N LEU A 353 -3.40 2.21 23.60
CA LEU A 353 -3.12 3.63 23.86
C LEU A 353 -4.12 4.28 24.81
N ASP A 354 -5.42 3.98 24.67
CA ASP A 354 -6.43 4.52 25.57
C ASP A 354 -6.23 4.05 27.02
N HIS A 355 -5.84 2.79 27.24
CA HIS A 355 -5.53 2.30 28.57
C HIS A 355 -4.22 2.88 29.13
N VAL A 356 -3.20 3.06 28.30
CA VAL A 356 -1.93 3.71 28.67
C VAL A 356 -2.18 5.14 29.16
N LEU A 357 -2.97 5.91 28.42
CA LEU A 357 -3.33 7.28 28.83
C LEU A 357 -4.19 7.30 30.12
N LYS A 358 -5.10 6.35 30.27
CA LYS A 358 -5.94 6.20 31.47
C LYS A 358 -5.11 5.88 32.73
N GLU A 359 -4.03 5.10 32.59
CA GLU A 359 -3.05 4.83 33.65
C GLU A 359 -2.14 6.04 33.95
N GLY A 360 -2.24 7.11 33.18
CA GLY A 360 -1.46 8.33 33.34
C GLY A 360 -0.08 8.31 32.70
N PHE A 361 0.21 7.34 31.82
CA PHE A 361 1.45 7.34 31.05
C PHE A 361 1.29 8.09 29.72
N SER A 362 2.36 8.76 29.29
CA SER A 362 2.45 9.38 27.96
C SER A 362 2.51 8.31 26.87
N ALA A 363 1.83 8.55 25.74
CA ALA A 363 1.86 7.66 24.58
C ALA A 363 3.27 7.43 24.03
N GLU A 364 4.23 8.32 24.29
CA GLU A 364 5.63 8.15 23.89
C GLU A 364 6.37 7.01 24.64
N CYS A 365 5.81 6.51 25.75
CA CYS A 365 6.37 5.37 26.48
C CYS A 365 6.15 4.04 25.75
N VAL A 366 5.27 3.99 24.74
CA VAL A 366 4.90 2.76 24.04
C VAL A 366 5.22 2.84 22.55
N GLY A 367 5.86 1.79 22.06
CA GLY A 367 6.02 1.50 20.62
C GLY A 367 5.20 0.28 20.23
N PHE A 368 5.02 0.09 18.93
CA PHE A 368 4.30 -1.03 18.34
C PHE A 368 5.14 -1.70 17.26
N GLY A 369 5.04 -3.02 17.17
CA GLY A 369 5.51 -3.81 16.05
C GLY A 369 4.32 -4.50 15.39
N MET A 370 4.06 -4.24 14.13
CA MET A 370 3.00 -4.91 13.39
C MET A 370 3.61 -5.85 12.35
N GLY A 371 3.36 -7.15 12.51
CA GLY A 371 3.90 -8.20 11.63
C GLY A 371 2.94 -8.56 10.50
N GLY A 372 2.37 -9.78 10.56
CA GLY A 372 1.42 -10.27 9.55
C GLY A 372 0.19 -9.39 9.35
N GLY A 373 -0.24 -8.66 10.38
CA GLY A 373 -1.33 -7.68 10.29
C GLY A 373 -1.04 -6.54 9.32
N LEU A 374 0.24 -6.15 9.20
CA LEU A 374 0.68 -5.08 8.31
C LEU A 374 0.89 -5.57 6.86
N LEU A 375 1.62 -6.67 6.68
CA LEU A 375 2.11 -7.05 5.35
C LEU A 375 1.39 -8.25 4.72
N GLN A 376 0.60 -9.04 5.48
CA GLN A 376 0.07 -10.30 4.96
C GLN A 376 -1.46 -10.44 5.08
N LYS A 377 -2.08 -9.95 6.15
CA LYS A 377 -3.54 -10.10 6.38
C LYS A 377 -4.35 -9.05 5.60
N LEU A 378 -3.97 -8.81 4.36
CA LEU A 378 -4.61 -7.86 3.45
C LEU A 378 -4.85 -8.57 2.12
N ASP A 379 -5.95 -8.22 1.47
CA ASP A 379 -6.30 -8.71 0.14
C ASP A 379 -6.79 -7.58 -0.77
N ARG A 380 -6.99 -7.89 -2.04
CA ARG A 380 -7.48 -6.93 -3.03
C ARG A 380 -8.85 -6.38 -2.66
N ASP A 381 -9.67 -7.15 -1.98
CA ASP A 381 -11.05 -6.77 -1.64
C ASP A 381 -11.11 -5.87 -0.40
N THR A 382 -10.01 -5.72 0.35
CA THR A 382 -9.88 -4.74 1.46
C THR A 382 -10.26 -3.32 1.02
N MET A 383 -9.89 -2.91 -0.21
CA MET A 383 -10.29 -1.64 -0.83
C MET A 383 -10.93 -1.83 -2.22
N GLY A 384 -11.07 -3.07 -2.68
CA GLY A 384 -11.81 -3.43 -3.89
C GLY A 384 -11.24 -2.90 -5.20
N MET A 385 -9.90 -2.88 -5.38
CA MET A 385 -9.28 -2.36 -6.60
C MET A 385 -9.67 -3.16 -7.85
N ALA A 386 -10.02 -2.47 -8.93
CA ALA A 386 -10.46 -3.08 -10.18
C ALA A 386 -10.10 -2.24 -11.40
N VAL A 387 -9.93 -2.91 -12.55
CA VAL A 387 -9.84 -2.29 -13.88
C VAL A 387 -11.13 -2.55 -14.65
N LYS A 388 -11.63 -1.55 -15.36
CA LYS A 388 -12.86 -1.62 -16.16
C LYS A 388 -12.68 -0.93 -17.50
N LEU A 389 -13.14 -1.60 -18.58
CA LEU A 389 -13.33 -0.96 -19.87
C LEU A 389 -14.43 0.11 -19.71
N SER A 390 -14.14 1.32 -20.17
CA SER A 390 -15.04 2.48 -20.00
C SER A 390 -15.43 3.16 -21.31
N SER A 391 -14.63 3.02 -22.39
CA SER A 391 -14.96 3.58 -23.68
C SER A 391 -14.36 2.74 -24.81
N ILE A 392 -15.04 2.68 -25.95
CA ILE A 392 -14.57 2.08 -27.19
C ILE A 392 -14.98 2.95 -28.38
N THR A 393 -14.05 3.19 -29.31
CA THR A 393 -14.35 3.75 -30.62
C THR A 393 -14.23 2.63 -31.64
N TYR A 394 -15.30 2.30 -32.33
CA TYR A 394 -15.32 1.26 -33.34
C TYR A 394 -14.59 1.68 -34.64
N ALA A 395 -14.34 0.74 -35.53
CA ALA A 395 -13.61 0.98 -36.76
C ALA A 395 -14.34 1.92 -37.75
N ASP A 396 -15.67 2.05 -37.63
CA ASP A 396 -16.52 2.98 -38.38
C ASP A 396 -16.54 4.41 -37.80
N GLY A 397 -15.88 4.62 -36.66
CA GLY A 397 -15.80 5.91 -35.96
C GLY A 397 -16.88 6.13 -34.90
N GLU A 398 -17.83 5.21 -34.73
CA GLU A 398 -18.79 5.29 -33.64
C GLU A 398 -18.08 5.12 -32.30
N THR A 399 -18.27 6.06 -31.35
CA THR A 399 -17.80 5.92 -29.98
C THR A 399 -18.94 5.53 -29.06
N ARG A 400 -18.67 4.51 -28.24
CA ARG A 400 -19.61 4.04 -27.23
C ARG A 400 -18.93 4.00 -25.88
N ASP A 401 -19.50 4.70 -24.91
CA ASP A 401 -19.10 4.60 -23.53
C ASP A 401 -19.75 3.39 -22.86
N ILE A 402 -18.96 2.70 -22.08
CA ILE A 402 -19.25 1.36 -21.56
C ILE A 402 -19.22 1.42 -20.04
N MET A 403 -20.19 0.76 -19.42
CA MET A 403 -20.20 0.55 -17.99
C MET A 403 -20.71 -0.85 -17.64
N LYS A 404 -20.26 -1.34 -16.49
CA LYS A 404 -20.82 -2.53 -15.86
C LYS A 404 -21.85 -2.10 -14.81
N PHE A 405 -23.08 -2.65 -14.90
CA PHE A 405 -24.10 -2.44 -13.87
C PHE A 405 -24.86 -3.75 -13.59
N PRO A 406 -24.37 -4.60 -12.72
CA PRO A 406 -25.03 -5.85 -12.38
C PRO A 406 -26.29 -5.56 -11.56
N LYS A 407 -27.40 -6.28 -11.82
CA LYS A 407 -28.65 -6.18 -11.03
C LYS A 407 -28.46 -6.46 -9.54
N GLN A 408 -27.43 -7.24 -9.20
CA GLN A 408 -27.03 -7.52 -7.83
C GLN A 408 -25.63 -6.93 -7.59
N GLY A 409 -25.50 -6.01 -6.62
CA GLY A 409 -24.22 -5.41 -6.24
C GLY A 409 -23.99 -4.01 -6.79
N SER A 410 -24.60 -3.00 -6.17
CA SER A 410 -24.46 -1.57 -6.51
C SER A 410 -23.00 -1.06 -6.44
N SER A 411 -22.17 -1.64 -5.57
CA SER A 411 -20.73 -1.33 -5.45
C SER A 411 -19.90 -1.74 -6.67
N LYS A 412 -20.47 -2.49 -7.63
CA LYS A 412 -19.77 -2.95 -8.84
C LYS A 412 -20.12 -2.14 -10.09
N VAL A 413 -20.88 -1.06 -9.93
CA VAL A 413 -21.20 -0.13 -11.03
C VAL A 413 -19.93 0.66 -11.36
N SER A 414 -19.54 0.71 -12.64
CA SER A 414 -18.35 1.41 -13.10
C SER A 414 -18.71 2.73 -13.80
N LEU A 415 -17.72 3.63 -13.93
CA LEU A 415 -17.89 4.89 -14.64
C LEU A 415 -17.76 4.68 -16.16
N PRO A 416 -18.61 5.29 -16.99
CA PRO A 416 -18.51 5.27 -18.45
C PRO A 416 -17.68 6.44 -18.98
N GLY A 417 -16.95 6.24 -20.07
CA GLY A 417 -16.24 7.30 -20.78
C GLY A 417 -14.75 7.37 -20.52
N THR A 418 -14.17 8.52 -20.83
CA THR A 418 -12.79 8.89 -20.53
C THR A 418 -12.78 9.98 -19.47
N PHE A 419 -11.74 10.04 -18.65
CA PHE A 419 -11.72 10.84 -17.43
C PHE A 419 -10.56 11.81 -17.41
N ALA A 420 -10.78 12.96 -16.75
CA ALA A 420 -9.78 13.81 -16.16
C ALA A 420 -10.04 13.91 -14.66
N VAL A 421 -9.00 14.06 -13.85
CA VAL A 421 -9.12 14.20 -12.39
C VAL A 421 -8.53 15.53 -12.01
N HIS A 422 -9.32 16.36 -11.33
CA HIS A 422 -8.90 17.71 -10.93
C HIS A 422 -9.07 17.92 -9.43
N ALA A 423 -8.27 18.83 -8.89
CA ALA A 423 -8.43 19.30 -7.52
C ALA A 423 -9.72 20.11 -7.39
N ASP A 424 -10.51 19.87 -6.35
CA ASP A 424 -11.74 20.61 -6.03
C ASP A 424 -11.49 21.49 -4.79
N ASP A 425 -11.40 22.81 -5.02
CA ASP A 425 -11.15 23.78 -3.95
C ASP A 425 -12.26 23.80 -2.89
N THR A 426 -13.49 23.38 -3.26
CA THR A 426 -14.61 23.28 -2.30
C THR A 426 -14.42 22.12 -1.30
N GLN A 427 -13.51 21.21 -1.59
CA GLN A 427 -13.13 20.06 -0.77
C GLN A 427 -11.63 20.10 -0.39
N ASN A 428 -11.08 21.32 -0.20
CA ASN A 428 -9.68 21.55 0.17
C ASN A 428 -8.66 20.97 -0.83
N GLY A 429 -9.01 20.91 -2.11
CA GLY A 429 -8.16 20.36 -3.16
C GLY A 429 -8.23 18.84 -3.34
N ALA A 430 -9.18 18.16 -2.69
CA ALA A 430 -9.39 16.73 -2.88
C ALA A 430 -9.71 16.39 -4.34
N PRO A 431 -9.21 15.25 -4.88
CA PRO A 431 -9.38 14.89 -6.27
C PRO A 431 -10.84 14.54 -6.61
N VAL A 432 -11.33 15.07 -7.72
CA VAL A 432 -12.66 14.78 -8.30
C VAL A 432 -12.50 14.39 -9.76
N ALA A 433 -13.16 13.31 -10.15
CA ALA A 433 -13.21 12.83 -11.52
C ALA A 433 -14.29 13.56 -12.31
N TYR A 434 -13.95 13.97 -13.52
CA TYR A 434 -14.81 14.56 -14.52
C TYR A 434 -14.77 13.73 -15.81
N ARG A 435 -15.78 13.89 -16.66
CA ARG A 435 -15.63 13.48 -18.06
C ARG A 435 -14.53 14.35 -18.67
N ALA A 436 -13.66 13.74 -19.49
CA ALA A 436 -12.52 14.46 -20.08
C ALA A 436 -12.93 15.68 -20.94
N ASP A 437 -14.08 15.58 -21.63
CA ASP A 437 -14.64 16.66 -22.45
C ASP A 437 -15.40 17.74 -21.67
N TYR A 438 -15.64 17.54 -20.36
CA TYR A 438 -16.30 18.47 -19.44
C TYR A 438 -15.42 18.87 -18.26
N ALA A 439 -14.15 18.58 -18.33
CA ALA A 439 -13.20 18.92 -17.29
C ALA A 439 -13.00 20.44 -17.17
N PRO A 440 -12.73 20.97 -15.96
CA PRO A 440 -12.47 22.40 -15.76
C PRO A 440 -11.28 22.88 -16.59
N ALA A 441 -11.50 23.88 -17.47
CA ALA A 441 -10.49 24.37 -18.43
C ALA A 441 -9.25 25.04 -17.80
N HIS A 442 -9.29 25.38 -16.50
CA HIS A 442 -8.27 26.19 -15.83
C HIS A 442 -7.52 25.44 -14.71
N SER A 443 -7.74 24.14 -14.52
CA SER A 443 -7.01 23.35 -13.55
C SER A 443 -6.23 22.23 -14.24
N GLU A 444 -5.09 21.85 -13.66
CA GLU A 444 -4.24 20.76 -14.16
C GLU A 444 -4.93 19.42 -13.95
N ASP A 445 -4.88 18.55 -14.96
CA ASP A 445 -5.29 17.14 -14.80
C ASP A 445 -4.27 16.43 -13.92
N LEU A 446 -4.73 15.81 -12.85
CA LEU A 446 -3.92 15.07 -11.90
C LEU A 446 -3.49 13.69 -12.45
N LEU A 447 -4.13 13.20 -13.52
CA LEU A 447 -3.70 12.02 -14.25
C LEU A 447 -2.55 12.38 -15.19
N GLN A 448 -1.35 11.96 -14.85
CA GLN A 448 -0.13 12.25 -15.62
C GLN A 448 0.26 11.08 -16.52
N LEU A 449 0.78 11.38 -17.71
CA LEU A 449 1.27 10.38 -18.64
C LEU A 449 2.55 9.72 -18.07
N VAL A 450 2.47 8.43 -17.74
CA VAL A 450 3.60 7.66 -17.16
C VAL A 450 4.15 6.60 -18.10
N TYR A 451 3.40 6.24 -19.16
CA TYR A 451 3.82 5.30 -20.19
C TYR A 451 3.10 5.61 -21.50
N ASP A 452 3.83 5.71 -22.63
CA ASP A 452 3.27 5.98 -23.96
C ASP A 452 3.91 5.05 -25.00
N CYS A 453 3.36 3.86 -25.14
CA CYS A 453 3.93 2.80 -26.00
C CYS A 453 5.43 2.59 -25.74
N GLY A 454 5.86 2.80 -24.49
CA GLY A 454 7.24 2.80 -24.01
C GLY A 454 7.45 3.80 -22.88
N PRO A 455 8.65 3.85 -22.28
CA PRO A 455 8.98 4.85 -21.28
C PRO A 455 8.84 6.28 -21.84
N VAL A 456 8.13 7.15 -21.13
CA VAL A 456 7.91 8.53 -21.53
C VAL A 456 9.23 9.31 -21.46
N LYS A 457 9.64 9.91 -22.56
CA LYS A 457 10.87 10.70 -22.62
C LYS A 457 10.77 11.93 -21.71
N GLY A 458 11.73 12.07 -20.80
CA GLY A 458 11.77 13.19 -19.84
C GLY A 458 10.87 13.00 -18.62
N HIS A 459 10.09 11.91 -18.52
CA HIS A 459 9.39 11.57 -17.29
C HIS A 459 10.39 11.07 -16.25
N SER A 460 10.25 11.54 -15.02
CA SER A 460 10.98 11.04 -13.86
C SER A 460 10.03 10.81 -12.71
N TRP A 461 10.20 9.69 -12.02
CA TRP A 461 9.45 9.42 -10.82
C TRP A 461 9.92 10.32 -9.67
N ASP A 462 8.98 10.71 -8.82
CA ASP A 462 9.29 11.47 -7.62
C ASP A 462 10.18 10.65 -6.67
N SER A 463 11.10 11.31 -5.97
CA SER A 463 11.86 10.65 -4.90
C SER A 463 10.93 10.27 -3.74
N PHE A 464 11.34 9.28 -2.95
CA PHE A 464 10.54 8.81 -1.82
C PHE A 464 10.17 9.94 -0.82
N ASP A 465 11.08 10.87 -0.57
CA ASP A 465 10.81 12.02 0.29
C ASP A 465 9.71 12.94 -0.28
N VAL A 466 9.66 13.12 -1.60
CA VAL A 466 8.61 13.91 -2.27
C VAL A 466 7.27 13.20 -2.16
N VAL A 467 7.24 11.89 -2.38
CA VAL A 467 6.03 11.05 -2.22
C VAL A 467 5.50 11.12 -0.79
N ARG A 468 6.39 10.98 0.20
CA ARG A 468 6.07 11.06 1.62
C ARG A 468 5.50 12.42 2.02
N LYS A 469 6.14 13.49 1.55
CA LYS A 469 5.70 14.87 1.80
C LYS A 469 4.30 15.12 1.22
N ARG A 470 4.05 14.67 -0.02
CA ARG A 470 2.73 14.78 -0.65
C ARG A 470 1.65 14.09 0.18
N LEU A 471 1.93 12.86 0.62
CA LEU A 471 1.02 12.13 1.49
C LEU A 471 0.72 12.91 2.79
N ASP A 472 1.76 13.42 3.48
CA ASP A 472 1.58 14.17 4.72
C ASP A 472 0.70 15.40 4.51
N GLU A 473 1.00 16.23 3.51
CA GLU A 473 0.26 17.44 3.19
C GLU A 473 -1.20 17.15 2.83
N GLN A 474 -1.44 16.21 1.91
CA GLN A 474 -2.80 15.89 1.46
C GLN A 474 -3.63 15.19 2.55
N TRP A 475 -3.03 14.31 3.36
CA TRP A 475 -3.77 13.64 4.42
C TRP A 475 -4.25 14.61 5.51
N ASP A 476 -3.45 15.62 5.82
CA ASP A 476 -3.81 16.64 6.82
C ASP A 476 -4.80 17.68 6.27
N GLN A 477 -4.74 17.95 4.95
CA GLN A 477 -5.56 18.94 4.28
C GLN A 477 -6.93 18.42 3.84
N PHE A 478 -6.99 17.19 3.31
CA PHE A 478 -8.19 16.66 2.68
C PHE A 478 -9.20 16.13 3.71
N PRO A 479 -10.51 16.35 3.48
CA PRO A 479 -11.54 15.83 4.38
C PRO A 479 -11.52 14.30 4.42
N LYS A 480 -11.94 13.72 5.55
CA LYS A 480 -12.05 12.25 5.69
C LYS A 480 -13.03 11.63 4.69
N ILE A 481 -14.05 12.35 4.32
CA ILE A 481 -15.06 11.96 3.33
C ILE A 481 -15.16 13.10 2.33
N ALA A 482 -14.98 12.78 1.05
CA ALA A 482 -15.13 13.71 -0.07
C ALA A 482 -15.90 13.07 -1.21
N ARG A 483 -16.46 13.91 -2.06
CA ARG A 483 -17.04 13.51 -3.34
C ARG A 483 -15.90 13.23 -4.32
N ALA A 484 -15.80 12.00 -4.82
CA ALA A 484 -14.77 11.58 -5.76
C ALA A 484 -15.15 11.75 -7.24
N VAL A 485 -16.43 11.95 -7.53
CA VAL A 485 -17.00 12.00 -8.89
C VAL A 485 -17.87 13.25 -9.01
N SER A 486 -17.72 14.00 -10.09
CA SER A 486 -18.53 15.20 -10.37
C SER A 486 -19.99 14.86 -10.61
N ASP A 487 -20.90 15.80 -10.34
CA ASP A 487 -22.33 15.62 -10.58
C ASP A 487 -22.61 15.39 -12.06
N ASP A 488 -21.92 16.09 -12.98
CA ASP A 488 -22.01 15.87 -14.42
C ASP A 488 -21.67 14.43 -14.83
N LEU A 489 -20.59 13.87 -14.28
CA LEU A 489 -20.19 12.48 -14.56
C LEU A 489 -21.18 11.48 -13.94
N LEU A 490 -21.74 11.77 -12.77
CA LEU A 490 -22.79 10.93 -12.16
C LEU A 490 -24.11 10.98 -12.96
N ASP A 491 -24.49 12.15 -13.48
CA ASP A 491 -25.68 12.27 -14.32
C ASP A 491 -25.46 11.59 -15.68
N TYR A 492 -24.25 11.69 -16.23
CA TYR A 492 -23.89 10.94 -17.42
C TYR A 492 -23.89 9.40 -17.19
N GLN A 493 -23.39 8.95 -16.04
CA GLN A 493 -23.47 7.54 -15.65
C GLN A 493 -24.92 7.04 -15.62
N LYS A 494 -25.86 7.82 -15.07
CA LYS A 494 -27.29 7.49 -15.09
C LYS A 494 -27.84 7.42 -16.52
N LEU A 495 -27.48 8.38 -17.37
CA LEU A 495 -27.89 8.39 -18.77
C LEU A 495 -27.44 7.12 -19.51
N VAL A 496 -26.18 6.75 -19.37
CA VAL A 496 -25.62 5.52 -19.98
C VAL A 496 -26.28 4.27 -19.40
N HIS A 497 -26.53 4.26 -18.08
CA HIS A 497 -27.26 3.19 -17.42
C HIS A 497 -28.66 3.00 -18.03
N ASP A 498 -29.45 4.07 -18.11
CA ASP A 498 -30.82 4.03 -18.63
C ASP A 498 -30.86 3.58 -20.10
N GLN A 499 -29.91 4.04 -20.91
CA GLN A 499 -29.78 3.59 -22.30
C GLN A 499 -29.47 2.08 -22.39
N GLN A 500 -28.61 1.56 -21.53
CA GLN A 500 -28.29 0.14 -21.49
C GLN A 500 -29.46 -0.69 -20.94
N GLU A 501 -30.16 -0.19 -19.93
CA GLU A 501 -31.37 -0.85 -19.40
C GLU A 501 -32.48 -0.94 -20.47
N GLN A 502 -32.70 0.11 -21.25
CA GLN A 502 -33.64 0.08 -22.37
C GLN A 502 -33.22 -0.96 -23.42
N ARG A 503 -31.96 -1.13 -23.71
CA ARG A 503 -31.46 -2.19 -24.60
C ARG A 503 -31.72 -3.59 -24.04
N VAL A 504 -31.63 -3.77 -22.72
CA VAL A 504 -32.00 -5.03 -22.05
C VAL A 504 -33.50 -5.28 -22.15
N ILE A 505 -34.32 -4.28 -21.84
CA ILE A 505 -35.82 -4.37 -21.90
C ILE A 505 -36.27 -4.67 -23.32
N ASN A 506 -35.73 -3.99 -24.32
CA ASN A 506 -36.11 -4.17 -25.73
C ASN A 506 -35.48 -5.42 -26.37
N GLY A 507 -34.71 -6.23 -25.62
CA GLY A 507 -34.05 -7.44 -26.11
C GLY A 507 -32.83 -7.18 -27.01
N THR A 508 -32.54 -5.92 -27.38
CA THR A 508 -31.39 -5.58 -28.25
C THR A 508 -30.03 -5.75 -27.57
N ALA A 509 -30.00 -5.94 -26.28
CA ALA A 509 -28.77 -6.33 -25.57
C ALA A 509 -28.45 -7.83 -25.68
N PHE A 510 -29.42 -8.64 -26.14
CA PHE A 510 -29.33 -10.10 -26.27
C PHE A 510 -29.43 -10.55 -27.73
N ALA A 511 -29.75 -9.66 -28.65
CA ALA A 511 -29.77 -9.89 -30.09
C ALA A 511 -28.37 -9.65 -30.68
#